data_dafc29bbb10131e381e4b1282f71799f
#
_entry.id   dafc29bbb10131e381e4b1282f71799f
#
_cell.length_a   1.000
_cell.length_b   1.000
_cell.length_c   1.000
_cell.angle_alpha   90.00
_cell.angle_beta   90.00
_cell.angle_gamma   90.00
#
_symmetry.space_group_name_H-M   'P 1'
#
loop_
_entity.id
_entity.type
_entity.pdbx_description
1 polymer ?
#
loop_
_entity_poly.entity_id
_entity_poly.type
_entity_poly.pdbx_seq_one_letter_code
_entity_poly.pdbx_strand_id
1 'polypeptide(L)'
;MRSNTSHFCCKNNIFMLLFLTYRLGGLFMNSYIEKILQRVEERDGDKKEFMQCVREVYGSLEKVIEAHPEYEKYDILGRMAEPDRTMRFRIAWVDDNGNTQVNRGWRVQFNSAIGPYKGGLRF
;
A
#
# COMPACT_ATOMS: atom_id res chain seq x y z
N MET A 1 23.69 30.78 25.03
CA MET A 1 22.54 31.63 24.71
C MET A 1 22.43 31.81 23.22
N ARG A 2 21.53 31.12 22.57
CA ARG A 2 20.69 31.52 21.42
C ARG A 2 19.94 30.28 20.96
N SER A 3 18.66 30.37 21.14
CA SER A 3 17.60 29.44 20.77
C SER A 3 17.54 29.20 19.25
N ASN A 4 17.39 27.98 18.81
CA ASN A 4 16.97 27.65 17.46
C ASN A 4 15.68 26.80 17.54
N THR A 5 14.56 27.49 17.80
CA THR A 5 13.20 27.04 17.62
C THR A 5 12.66 27.70 16.34
N SER A 6 12.72 27.02 15.21
CA SER A 6 11.85 27.30 14.07
C SER A 6 12.22 26.45 12.84
N HIS A 7 11.78 25.19 12.78
CA HIS A 7 11.68 24.47 11.48
C HIS A 7 10.68 23.30 11.52
N PHE A 8 9.64 23.37 12.37
CA PHE A 8 8.67 22.27 12.45
C PHE A 8 7.24 22.65 11.98
N CYS A 9 7.05 23.80 11.34
CA CYS A 9 5.70 24.30 11.09
C CYS A 9 5.23 24.33 9.61
N CYS A 10 6.04 23.90 8.64
CA CYS A 10 5.68 24.09 7.22
C CYS A 10 5.29 22.81 6.46
N LYS A 11 5.51 21.63 7.01
CA LYS A 11 5.15 20.37 6.32
C LYS A 11 3.69 19.93 6.52
N ASN A 12 3.04 20.34 7.62
CA ASN A 12 1.65 19.93 7.91
C ASN A 12 0.58 20.68 7.11
N ASN A 13 0.88 21.88 6.61
CA ASN A 13 -0.13 22.67 5.87
C ASN A 13 -0.32 22.22 4.42
N ILE A 14 0.70 21.68 3.75
CA ILE A 14 0.56 21.18 2.37
C ILE A 14 -0.21 19.86 2.38
N PHE A 15 0.00 19.02 3.39
CA PHE A 15 -0.72 17.75 3.54
C PHE A 15 -2.21 17.98 3.87
N MET A 16 -2.50 18.97 4.71
CA MET A 16 -3.87 19.36 5.04
C MET A 16 -4.58 20.05 3.85
N LEU A 17 -3.83 20.80 3.03
CA LEU A 17 -4.37 21.42 1.81
C LEU A 17 -4.67 20.40 0.72
N LEU A 18 -3.80 19.38 0.53
CA LEU A 18 -4.03 18.26 -0.38
C LEU A 18 -5.21 17.40 0.09
N PHE A 19 -5.38 17.22 1.41
CA PHE A 19 -6.54 16.54 1.98
C PHE A 19 -7.85 17.34 1.77
N LEU A 20 -7.78 18.67 1.85
CA LEU A 20 -8.92 19.56 1.63
C LEU A 20 -9.31 19.64 0.14
N THR A 21 -8.33 19.67 -0.77
CA THR A 21 -8.59 19.67 -2.22
C THR A 21 -9.13 18.34 -2.73
N TYR A 22 -8.73 17.22 -2.10
CA TYR A 22 -9.30 15.90 -2.39
C TYR A 22 -10.76 15.80 -1.90
N ARG A 23 -11.11 16.47 -0.79
CA ARG A 23 -12.50 16.58 -0.28
C ARG A 23 -13.41 17.48 -1.13
N LEU A 24 -12.85 18.45 -1.84
CA LEU A 24 -13.64 19.41 -2.66
C LEU A 24 -13.87 18.95 -4.11
N GLY A 25 -13.22 17.84 -4.53
CA GLY A 25 -13.27 17.32 -5.89
C GLY A 25 -14.25 16.18 -6.17
N GLY A 26 -15.19 15.90 -5.30
CA GLY A 26 -16.28 14.95 -5.60
C GLY A 26 -16.26 13.65 -4.78
N LEU A 27 -17.42 13.20 -4.41
CA LEU A 27 -17.84 12.01 -3.69
C LEU A 27 -17.19 11.80 -2.31
N PHE A 28 -18.03 11.79 -1.30
CA PHE A 28 -17.70 11.30 0.04
C PHE A 28 -17.26 9.85 -0.07
N MET A 29 -15.96 9.61 -0.06
CA MET A 29 -15.43 8.26 0.01
C MET A 29 -15.90 7.60 1.31
N ASN A 30 -16.30 6.35 1.25
CA ASN A 30 -16.78 5.60 2.41
C ASN A 30 -15.77 5.69 3.57
N SER A 31 -16.23 6.00 4.78
CA SER A 31 -15.38 6.24 5.95
C SER A 31 -14.48 5.06 6.30
N TYR A 32 -14.92 3.83 6.00
CA TYR A 32 -14.11 2.64 6.16
C TYR A 32 -12.94 2.62 5.17
N ILE A 33 -13.17 2.96 3.90
CA ILE A 33 -12.11 3.05 2.89
C ILE A 33 -11.07 4.11 3.29
N GLU A 34 -11.50 5.30 3.72
CA GLU A 34 -10.59 6.35 4.19
C GLU A 34 -9.71 5.87 5.35
N LYS A 35 -10.30 5.21 6.34
CA LYS A 35 -9.60 4.64 7.48
C LYS A 35 -8.55 3.60 7.08
N ILE A 36 -8.87 2.74 6.11
CA ILE A 36 -7.92 1.74 5.61
C ILE A 36 -6.80 2.39 4.80
N LEU A 37 -7.12 3.34 3.92
CA LEU A 37 -6.11 4.08 3.16
C LEU A 37 -5.11 4.79 4.08
N GLN A 38 -5.57 5.43 5.14
CA GLN A 38 -4.70 6.05 6.13
C GLN A 38 -3.79 5.01 6.81
N ARG A 39 -4.33 3.89 7.26
CA ARG A 39 -3.58 2.80 7.88
C ARG A 39 -2.49 2.24 6.96
N VAL A 40 -2.81 2.04 5.68
CA VAL A 40 -1.85 1.55 4.69
C VAL A 40 -0.79 2.60 4.39
N GLU A 41 -1.16 3.88 4.30
CA GLU A 41 -0.23 4.98 4.07
C GLU A 41 0.76 5.18 5.22
N GLU A 42 0.33 5.04 6.47
CA GLU A 42 1.21 5.09 7.64
C GLU A 42 2.26 3.96 7.63
N ARG A 43 1.93 2.80 7.08
CA ARG A 43 2.79 1.63 7.02
C ARG A 43 3.68 1.59 5.77
N ASP A 44 3.12 1.90 4.62
CA ASP A 44 3.69 1.66 3.29
C ASP A 44 3.73 2.92 2.40
N GLY A 45 3.57 4.11 2.96
CA GLY A 45 3.52 5.38 2.22
C GLY A 45 4.78 5.72 1.43
N ASP A 46 5.92 5.08 1.74
CA ASP A 46 7.16 5.16 0.97
C ASP A 46 7.08 4.41 -0.38
N LYS A 47 6.13 3.48 -0.54
CA LYS A 47 5.94 2.66 -1.73
C LYS A 47 4.90 3.28 -2.67
N LYS A 48 5.32 4.27 -3.44
CA LYS A 48 4.40 5.12 -4.23
C LYS A 48 3.51 4.35 -5.20
N GLU A 49 4.07 3.38 -5.93
CA GLU A 49 3.34 2.55 -6.90
C GLU A 49 2.30 1.67 -6.19
N PHE A 50 2.65 1.12 -5.04
CA PHE A 50 1.71 0.33 -4.23
C PHE A 50 0.57 1.20 -3.72
N MET A 51 0.87 2.38 -3.17
CA MET A 51 -0.15 3.32 -2.69
C MET A 51 -1.08 3.81 -3.79
N GLN A 52 -0.56 4.05 -5.00
CA GLN A 52 -1.38 4.38 -6.15
C GLN A 52 -2.36 3.24 -6.47
N CYS A 53 -1.86 2.02 -6.57
CA CYS A 53 -2.68 0.83 -6.84
C CYS A 53 -3.78 0.65 -5.77
N VAL A 54 -3.44 0.78 -4.48
CA VAL A 54 -4.42 0.65 -3.39
C VAL A 54 -5.52 1.71 -3.50
N ARG A 55 -5.16 2.97 -3.78
CA ARG A 55 -6.16 4.05 -3.94
C ARG A 55 -7.09 3.82 -5.13
N GLU A 56 -6.56 3.40 -6.26
CA GLU A 56 -7.36 3.11 -7.47
C GLU A 56 -8.32 1.93 -7.24
N VAL A 57 -7.82 0.84 -6.69
CA VAL A 57 -8.64 -0.35 -6.43
C VAL A 57 -9.71 -0.05 -5.38
N TYR A 58 -9.37 0.56 -4.25
CA TYR A 58 -10.32 0.81 -3.18
C TYR A 58 -11.37 1.85 -3.56
N GLY A 59 -11.00 2.88 -4.34
CA GLY A 59 -11.97 3.81 -4.92
C GLY A 59 -12.99 3.11 -5.83
N SER A 60 -12.57 2.10 -6.59
CA SER A 60 -13.48 1.32 -7.44
C SER A 60 -14.43 0.40 -6.65
N LEU A 61 -14.06 0.05 -5.41
CA LEU A 61 -14.86 -0.85 -4.55
C LEU A 61 -15.90 -0.14 -3.68
N GLU A 62 -15.97 1.20 -3.72
CA GLU A 62 -16.85 1.99 -2.84
C GLU A 62 -18.31 1.51 -2.85
N LYS A 63 -18.88 1.35 -4.04
CA LYS A 63 -20.27 0.84 -4.19
C LYS A 63 -20.46 -0.58 -3.66
N VAL A 64 -19.42 -1.40 -3.71
CA VAL A 64 -19.47 -2.77 -3.17
C VAL A 64 -19.45 -2.73 -1.65
N ILE A 65 -18.62 -1.87 -1.06
CA ILE A 65 -18.55 -1.70 0.40
C ILE A 65 -19.86 -1.11 0.96
N GLU A 66 -20.48 -0.17 0.25
CA GLU A 66 -21.79 0.38 0.63
C GLU A 66 -22.90 -0.69 0.61
N ALA A 67 -22.87 -1.59 -0.38
CA ALA A 67 -23.84 -2.68 -0.50
C ALA A 67 -23.58 -3.81 0.53
N HIS A 68 -22.38 -3.91 1.07
CA HIS A 68 -21.93 -4.99 1.95
C HIS A 68 -21.23 -4.47 3.21
N PRO A 69 -21.96 -3.83 4.15
CA PRO A 69 -21.38 -3.26 5.37
C PRO A 69 -20.72 -4.31 6.28
N GLU A 70 -21.07 -5.58 6.14
CA GLU A 70 -20.42 -6.69 6.84
C GLU A 70 -18.92 -6.82 6.51
N TYR A 71 -18.46 -6.30 5.36
CA TYR A 71 -17.04 -6.33 4.97
C TYR A 71 -16.15 -5.48 5.87
N GLU A 72 -16.68 -4.39 6.41
CA GLU A 72 -15.98 -3.60 7.44
C GLU A 72 -15.75 -4.42 8.71
N LYS A 73 -16.77 -5.17 9.16
CA LYS A 73 -16.68 -6.03 10.34
C LYS A 73 -15.55 -7.06 10.26
N TYR A 74 -15.30 -7.59 9.05
CA TYR A 74 -14.26 -8.59 8.80
C TYR A 74 -12.93 -7.98 8.30
N ASP A 75 -12.83 -6.66 8.26
CA ASP A 75 -11.65 -5.91 7.78
C ASP A 75 -11.12 -6.41 6.42
N ILE A 76 -12.05 -6.62 5.47
CA ILE A 76 -11.71 -7.22 4.17
C ILE A 76 -10.68 -6.39 3.41
N LEU A 77 -10.84 -5.06 3.36
CA LEU A 77 -9.89 -4.18 2.66
C LEU A 77 -8.51 -4.16 3.35
N GLY A 78 -8.47 -4.17 4.70
CA GLY A 78 -7.22 -4.26 5.44
C GLY A 78 -6.46 -5.56 5.13
N ARG A 79 -7.17 -6.67 5.04
CA ARG A 79 -6.61 -7.97 4.66
C ARG A 79 -6.17 -8.03 3.20
N MET A 80 -6.85 -7.32 2.30
CA MET A 80 -6.45 -7.23 0.89
C MET A 80 -5.15 -6.43 0.69
N ALA A 81 -4.85 -5.48 1.57
CA ALA A 81 -3.63 -4.69 1.50
C ALA A 81 -2.40 -5.38 2.13
N GLU A 82 -2.60 -6.51 2.81
CA GLU A 82 -1.53 -7.21 3.52
C GLU A 82 -1.32 -8.61 2.94
N PRO A 83 -0.09 -8.98 2.53
CA PRO A 83 0.18 -10.34 2.07
C PRO A 83 0.14 -11.33 3.24
N ASP A 84 -0.35 -12.55 2.98
CA ASP A 84 -0.34 -13.64 3.95
C ASP A 84 1.09 -14.00 4.38
N ARG A 85 2.06 -13.90 3.45
CA ARG A 85 3.47 -14.19 3.72
C ARG A 85 4.38 -13.53 2.71
N THR A 86 5.50 -13.01 3.22
CA THR A 86 6.63 -12.54 2.40
C THR A 86 7.91 -13.28 2.81
N MET A 87 8.59 -13.89 1.85
CA MET A 87 9.88 -14.54 2.04
C MET A 87 10.93 -13.78 1.24
N ARG A 88 12.04 -13.41 1.88
CA ARG A 88 13.22 -12.82 1.24
C ARG A 88 14.38 -13.80 1.32
N PHE A 89 15.05 -14.05 0.20
CA PHE A 89 16.16 -14.99 0.13
C PHE A 89 17.28 -14.45 -0.77
N ARG A 90 18.47 -15.02 -0.58
CA ARG A 90 19.65 -14.75 -1.38
C ARG A 90 19.72 -15.73 -2.54
N ILE A 91 20.05 -15.22 -3.73
CA ILE A 91 20.34 -16.02 -4.92
C ILE A 91 21.79 -15.76 -5.28
N ALA A 92 22.65 -16.78 -5.15
CA ALA A 92 24.02 -16.74 -5.65
C ALA A 92 24.07 -17.44 -7.01
N TRP A 93 24.71 -16.81 -8.00
CA TRP A 93 24.87 -17.35 -9.34
C TRP A 93 26.20 -16.90 -9.96
N VAL A 94 26.61 -17.52 -11.04
CA VAL A 94 27.84 -17.19 -11.77
C VAL A 94 27.44 -16.60 -13.11
N ASP A 95 28.00 -15.42 -13.45
CA ASP A 95 27.78 -14.76 -14.73
C ASP A 95 28.60 -15.40 -15.86
N ASP A 96 28.36 -14.95 -17.10
CA ASP A 96 29.03 -15.47 -18.31
C ASP A 96 30.56 -15.23 -18.31
N ASN A 97 31.05 -14.34 -17.47
CA ASN A 97 32.47 -14.05 -17.29
C ASN A 97 33.11 -14.87 -16.15
N GLY A 98 32.35 -15.75 -15.49
CA GLY A 98 32.83 -16.57 -14.39
C GLY A 98 32.84 -15.87 -13.02
N ASN A 99 32.25 -14.67 -12.91
CA ASN A 99 32.20 -13.92 -11.64
C ASN A 99 30.98 -14.33 -10.81
N THR A 100 31.16 -14.48 -9.51
CA THR A 100 30.07 -14.74 -8.59
C THR A 100 29.25 -13.48 -8.37
N GLN A 101 27.96 -13.58 -8.62
CA GLN A 101 26.95 -12.52 -8.40
C GLN A 101 26.01 -12.92 -7.28
N VAL A 102 25.44 -11.92 -6.59
CA VAL A 102 24.49 -12.14 -5.50
C VAL A 102 23.28 -11.23 -5.68
N ASN A 103 22.13 -11.83 -5.91
CA ASN A 103 20.87 -11.13 -6.03
C ASN A 103 19.98 -11.38 -4.81
N ARG A 104 18.97 -10.53 -4.65
CA ARG A 104 17.89 -10.71 -3.68
C ARG A 104 16.65 -11.19 -4.40
N GLY A 105 16.02 -12.24 -3.90
CA GLY A 105 14.73 -12.71 -4.36
C GLY A 105 13.65 -12.51 -3.31
N TRP A 106 12.42 -12.32 -3.77
CA TRP A 106 11.23 -12.27 -2.92
C TRP A 106 10.16 -13.20 -3.45
N ARG A 107 9.53 -13.92 -2.56
CA ARG A 107 8.29 -14.64 -2.81
C ARG A 107 7.19 -14.03 -1.96
N VAL A 108 6.24 -13.38 -2.59
CA VAL A 108 5.08 -12.78 -1.94
C VAL A 108 3.87 -13.67 -2.16
N GLN A 109 3.26 -14.13 -1.09
CA GLN A 109 2.02 -14.88 -1.07
C GLN A 109 0.92 -13.94 -0.58
N PHE A 110 0.13 -13.40 -1.51
CA PHE A 110 -0.78 -12.32 -1.18
C PHE A 110 -2.08 -12.84 -0.61
N ASN A 111 -2.76 -13.73 -1.33
CA ASN A 111 -4.07 -14.24 -0.93
C ASN A 111 -4.30 -15.63 -1.52
N SER A 112 -4.90 -16.53 -0.74
CA SER A 112 -5.21 -17.91 -1.13
C SER A 112 -6.71 -18.18 -1.26
N ALA A 113 -7.58 -17.15 -1.27
CA ALA A 113 -9.04 -17.31 -1.25
C ALA A 113 -9.60 -18.12 -2.44
N ILE A 114 -8.96 -18.02 -3.61
CA ILE A 114 -9.38 -18.76 -4.83
C ILE A 114 -8.42 -19.90 -5.20
N GLY A 115 -7.50 -20.28 -4.34
CA GLY A 115 -6.57 -21.37 -4.56
C GLY A 115 -5.11 -21.04 -4.22
N PRO A 116 -4.16 -21.88 -4.67
CA PRO A 116 -2.74 -21.68 -4.38
C PRO A 116 -2.22 -20.34 -4.89
N TYR A 117 -1.21 -19.76 -4.19
CA TYR A 117 -0.53 -18.54 -4.61
C TYR A 117 0.22 -18.75 -5.93
N LYS A 118 -0.48 -18.56 -7.06
CA LYS A 118 0.05 -18.80 -8.40
C LYS A 118 -0.35 -17.67 -9.32
N GLY A 119 0.63 -17.11 -10.02
CA GLY A 119 0.47 -16.15 -11.10
C GLY A 119 1.29 -16.56 -12.32
N GLY A 120 1.23 -15.76 -13.38
CA GLY A 120 2.12 -15.90 -14.54
C GLY A 120 3.54 -15.40 -14.23
N LEU A 121 4.53 -15.96 -14.92
CA LEU A 121 5.86 -15.37 -14.99
C LEU A 121 5.85 -14.23 -16.01
N ARG A 122 6.55 -13.16 -15.67
CA ARG A 122 6.78 -12.03 -16.56
C ARG A 122 8.30 -11.88 -16.76
N PHE A 123 8.72 -11.85 -18.00
CA PHE A 123 10.09 -11.64 -18.42
C PHE A 123 10.28 -10.23 -18.97
#